data_439200f923c98e9d1da46fe5d8e330e5
#
_entry.id   439200f923c98e9d1da46fe5d8e330e5
#
_cell.length_a   1.000
_cell.length_b   1.000
_cell.length_c   1.000
_cell.angle_alpha   90.00
_cell.angle_beta   90.00
_cell.angle_gamma   90.00
#
_symmetry.space_group_name_H-M   'P 1'
#
loop_
_entity.id
_entity.type
_entity.pdbx_description
1 polymer ?
#
loop_
_entity_poly.entity_id
_entity_poly.type
_entity_poly.pdbx_seq_one_letter_code
_entity_poly.pdbx_strand_id
1 'polypeptide(L)'
;VKEAVFPFARFPGVDVLLGPEMRSTGEVIGLDAGFGVAFAKSQLGSGNSVPRSGVVFVSVRDEDKPRIVESVRMLADLGFRVLATGGTLRLLQDEGIPAAKINKVLEGRPHVVDAIKNGEI
;
A
#
# COMPACT_ATOMS: atom_id res chain seq x y z
N VAL A 1 4.40 -11.63 14.28
CA VAL A 1 4.97 -11.37 12.95
C VAL A 1 6.43 -11.00 13.09
N LYS A 2 7.24 -11.59 12.29
CA LYS A 2 8.69 -11.38 12.23
C LYS A 2 9.03 -10.65 10.94
N GLU A 3 9.78 -9.56 11.05
CA GLU A 3 10.13 -8.69 9.93
C GLU A 3 11.64 -8.51 9.87
N ALA A 4 12.22 -8.65 8.69
CA ALA A 4 13.63 -8.37 8.46
C ALA A 4 13.88 -6.86 8.46
N VAL A 5 14.99 -6.44 9.04
CA VAL A 5 15.42 -5.03 9.05
C VAL A 5 16.47 -4.81 7.97
N PHE A 6 16.21 -3.83 7.11
CA PHE A 6 17.10 -3.45 6.01
C PHE A 6 17.60 -2.02 6.25
N PRO A 7 18.82 -1.82 6.77
CA PRO A 7 19.31 -0.50 7.16
C PRO A 7 19.82 0.31 5.95
N PHE A 8 18.95 0.61 5.01
CA PHE A 8 19.31 1.37 3.80
C PHE A 8 19.90 2.75 4.12
N ALA A 9 19.49 3.36 5.24
CA ALA A 9 20.03 4.65 5.67
C ALA A 9 21.52 4.60 6.04
N ARG A 10 22.06 3.42 6.40
CA ARG A 10 23.50 3.21 6.66
C ARG A 10 24.33 3.07 5.41
N PHE A 11 23.69 2.86 4.28
CA PHE A 11 24.33 2.62 2.99
C PHE A 11 23.76 3.59 1.94
N PRO A 12 24.15 4.90 1.97
CA PRO A 12 23.69 5.88 1.00
C PRO A 12 23.98 5.43 -0.43
N GLY A 13 23.02 5.57 -1.32
CA GLY A 13 23.13 5.16 -2.72
C GLY A 13 22.79 3.69 -3.00
N VAL A 14 22.46 2.91 -1.98
CA VAL A 14 21.93 1.54 -2.18
C VAL A 14 20.46 1.62 -2.53
N ASP A 15 20.07 0.92 -3.59
CA ASP A 15 18.68 0.80 -4.01
C ASP A 15 17.85 0.07 -2.94
N VAL A 16 16.66 0.59 -2.64
CA VAL A 16 15.69 -0.08 -1.77
C VAL A 16 15.07 -1.32 -2.40
N LEU A 17 15.19 -1.47 -3.71
CA LEU A 17 14.85 -2.70 -4.41
C LEU A 17 15.93 -3.74 -4.14
N LEU A 18 15.54 -4.83 -3.51
CA LEU A 18 16.45 -5.92 -3.21
C LEU A 18 16.74 -6.72 -4.47
N GLY A 19 18.04 -6.81 -4.82
CA GLY A 19 18.53 -7.71 -5.84
C GLY A 19 18.66 -9.15 -5.31
N PRO A 20 19.39 -10.04 -6.03
CA PRO A 20 19.65 -11.41 -5.60
C PRO A 20 20.38 -11.52 -4.25
N GLU A 21 21.10 -10.48 -3.87
CA GLU A 21 21.80 -10.38 -2.60
C GLU A 21 21.04 -9.47 -1.64
N MET A 22 20.28 -10.08 -0.75
CA MET A 22 19.63 -9.35 0.35
C MET A 22 20.63 -9.07 1.46
N ARG A 23 20.68 -7.81 1.93
CA ARG A 23 21.49 -7.38 3.08
C ARG A 23 20.56 -6.98 4.21
N SER A 24 20.46 -7.86 5.21
CA SER A 24 19.72 -7.60 6.45
C SER A 24 20.70 -7.62 7.61
N THR A 25 20.52 -6.71 8.58
CA THR A 25 21.33 -6.67 9.81
C THR A 25 20.57 -7.13 11.05
N GLY A 26 19.36 -7.67 10.89
CA GLY A 26 18.59 -8.17 12.01
C GLY A 26 17.13 -8.37 11.69
N GLU A 27 16.39 -8.67 12.74
CA GLU A 27 14.96 -8.95 12.69
C GLU A 27 14.26 -8.25 13.84
N VAL A 28 13.01 -7.89 13.64
CA VAL A 28 12.10 -7.40 14.68
C VAL A 28 10.86 -8.28 14.76
N ILE A 29 10.24 -8.30 15.91
CA ILE A 29 9.03 -9.10 16.14
C ILE A 29 7.89 -8.16 16.53
N GLY A 30 6.76 -8.26 15.80
CA GLY A 30 5.48 -7.69 16.18
C GLY A 30 4.65 -8.76 16.88
N LEU A 31 4.30 -8.52 18.14
CA LEU A 31 3.53 -9.46 18.95
C LEU A 31 2.18 -8.89 19.31
N ASP A 32 1.12 -9.60 18.92
CA ASP A 32 -0.25 -9.27 19.30
C ASP A 32 -1.17 -10.49 19.10
N ALA A 33 -2.34 -10.46 19.69
CA ALA A 33 -3.35 -11.50 19.49
C ALA A 33 -3.94 -11.51 18.08
N GLY A 34 -4.05 -10.33 17.43
CA GLY A 34 -4.52 -10.18 16.06
C GLY A 34 -3.37 -10.02 15.07
N PHE A 35 -3.44 -10.74 13.94
CA PHE A 35 -2.41 -10.67 12.89
C PHE A 35 -2.17 -9.25 12.38
N GLY A 36 -3.23 -8.48 12.11
CA GLY A 36 -3.11 -7.12 11.56
C GLY A 36 -2.32 -6.19 12.48
N VAL A 37 -2.59 -6.24 13.79
CA VAL A 37 -1.88 -5.43 14.79
C VAL A 37 -0.45 -5.92 14.97
N ALA A 38 -0.24 -7.24 15.00
CA ALA A 38 1.10 -7.83 15.08
C ALA A 38 1.95 -7.43 13.86
N PHE A 39 1.38 -7.44 12.67
CA PHE A 39 2.03 -6.98 11.45
C PHE A 39 2.38 -5.49 11.52
N ALA A 40 1.44 -4.63 11.93
CA ALA A 40 1.69 -3.19 12.08
C ALA A 40 2.81 -2.90 13.08
N LYS A 41 2.84 -3.61 14.21
CA LYS A 41 3.93 -3.52 15.20
C LYS A 41 5.27 -3.92 14.63
N SER A 42 5.33 -4.98 13.81
CA SER A 42 6.57 -5.40 13.16
C SER A 42 7.08 -4.35 12.17
N GLN A 43 6.20 -3.70 11.41
CA GLN A 43 6.55 -2.61 10.50
C GLN A 43 7.12 -1.42 11.27
N LEU A 44 6.47 -0.98 12.34
CA LEU A 44 6.98 0.10 13.19
C LEU A 44 8.34 -0.25 13.81
N GLY A 45 8.51 -1.48 14.26
CA GLY A 45 9.77 -1.98 14.82
C GLY A 45 10.90 -2.00 13.81
N SER A 46 10.61 -2.25 12.53
CA SER A 46 11.59 -2.22 11.43
C SER A 46 11.89 -0.80 10.90
N GLY A 47 11.29 0.22 11.49
CA GLY A 47 11.48 1.61 11.10
C GLY A 47 10.55 2.10 9.97
N ASN A 48 9.61 1.26 9.55
CA ASN A 48 8.60 1.65 8.57
C ASN A 48 7.45 2.39 9.27
N SER A 49 7.02 3.50 8.68
CA SER A 49 5.82 4.20 9.13
C SER A 49 4.59 3.69 8.39
N VAL A 50 3.52 3.43 9.13
CA VAL A 50 2.22 3.13 8.53
C VAL A 50 1.49 4.46 8.31
N PRO A 51 1.11 4.81 7.07
CA PRO A 51 0.39 6.05 6.80
C PRO A 51 -0.93 6.12 7.60
N ARG A 52 -1.26 7.30 8.12
CA ARG A 52 -2.52 7.55 8.84
C ARG A 52 -3.51 8.38 8.04
N SER A 53 -3.06 8.94 6.94
CA SER A 53 -3.86 9.76 6.02
C SER A 53 -3.20 9.80 4.66
N GLY A 54 -3.90 10.30 3.67
CA GLY A 54 -3.38 10.49 2.33
C GLY A 54 -4.25 9.86 1.26
N VAL A 55 -3.62 9.51 0.16
CA VAL A 55 -4.27 8.90 -0.99
C VAL A 55 -3.84 7.44 -1.11
N VAL A 56 -4.82 6.56 -1.26
CA VAL A 56 -4.59 5.13 -1.50
C VAL A 56 -5.01 4.76 -2.92
N PHE A 57 -4.13 4.11 -3.63
CA PHE A 57 -4.43 3.54 -4.94
C PHE A 57 -4.82 2.07 -4.81
N VAL A 58 -5.96 1.70 -5.41
CA VAL A 58 -6.49 0.34 -5.38
C VAL A 58 -6.61 -0.21 -6.79
N SER A 59 -5.94 -1.31 -7.05
CA SER A 59 -6.06 -2.05 -8.30
C SER A 59 -5.89 -3.54 -8.01
N VAL A 60 -6.93 -4.30 -8.24
CA VAL A 60 -6.93 -5.75 -7.97
C VAL A 60 -7.51 -6.50 -9.16
N ARG A 61 -7.11 -7.75 -9.30
CA ARG A 61 -7.70 -8.66 -10.29
C ARG A 61 -9.14 -9.02 -9.91
N ASP A 62 -9.91 -9.51 -10.88
CA ASP A 62 -11.35 -9.75 -10.71
C ASP A 62 -11.67 -10.73 -9.58
N GLU A 63 -10.85 -11.76 -9.40
CA GLU A 63 -11.02 -12.78 -8.34
C GLU A 63 -10.91 -12.22 -6.92
N ASP A 64 -10.11 -11.18 -6.74
CA ASP A 64 -9.85 -10.57 -5.43
C ASP A 64 -10.79 -9.41 -5.11
N LYS A 65 -11.55 -8.94 -6.08
CA LYS A 65 -12.46 -7.80 -5.93
C LYS A 65 -13.43 -7.93 -4.74
N PRO A 66 -14.12 -9.07 -4.54
CA PRO A 66 -15.04 -9.20 -3.40
C PRO A 66 -14.35 -9.08 -2.04
N ARG A 67 -13.08 -9.49 -1.97
CA ARG A 67 -12.31 -9.51 -0.72
C ARG A 67 -11.78 -8.16 -0.31
N ILE A 68 -11.56 -7.25 -1.27
CA ILE A 68 -10.96 -5.94 -0.99
C ILE A 68 -11.99 -4.91 -0.52
N VAL A 69 -13.27 -5.10 -0.79
CA VAL A 69 -14.33 -4.13 -0.55
C VAL A 69 -14.33 -3.63 0.90
N GLU A 70 -14.35 -4.55 1.85
CA GLU A 70 -14.38 -4.19 3.28
C GLU A 70 -13.15 -3.41 3.71
N SER A 71 -11.98 -3.83 3.26
CA SER A 71 -10.72 -3.14 3.56
C SER A 71 -10.68 -1.72 2.99
N VAL A 72 -11.18 -1.53 1.77
CA VAL A 72 -11.26 -0.21 1.14
C VAL A 72 -12.30 0.68 1.83
N ARG A 73 -13.41 0.10 2.25
CA ARG A 73 -14.43 0.81 3.04
C ARG A 73 -13.83 1.34 4.35
N MET A 74 -13.08 0.52 5.06
CA MET A 74 -12.39 0.95 6.28
C MET A 74 -11.41 2.08 6.02
N LEU A 75 -10.63 2.02 4.94
CA LEU A 75 -9.71 3.10 4.56
C LEU A 75 -10.44 4.41 4.25
N ALA A 76 -11.55 4.32 3.51
CA ALA A 76 -12.39 5.50 3.23
C ALA A 76 -12.99 6.10 4.51
N ASP A 77 -13.46 5.28 5.43
CA ASP A 77 -14.00 5.71 6.74
C ASP A 77 -12.91 6.35 7.62
N LEU A 78 -11.66 5.94 7.49
CA LEU A 78 -10.50 6.56 8.15
C LEU A 78 -10.07 7.89 7.53
N GLY A 79 -10.70 8.30 6.42
CA GLY A 79 -10.43 9.57 5.75
C GLY A 79 -9.41 9.51 4.62
N PHE A 80 -8.99 8.31 4.20
CA PHE A 80 -8.15 8.17 3.01
C PHE A 80 -8.95 8.48 1.74
N ARG A 81 -8.33 9.20 0.83
CA ARG A 81 -8.85 9.38 -0.52
C ARG A 81 -8.51 8.15 -1.36
N VAL A 82 -9.53 7.54 -1.95
CA VAL A 82 -9.37 6.30 -2.74
C VAL A 82 -9.30 6.63 -4.22
N LEU A 83 -8.25 6.14 -4.89
CA LEU A 83 -8.10 6.14 -6.33
C LEU A 83 -8.15 4.69 -6.85
N ALA A 84 -8.84 4.46 -7.94
CA ALA A 84 -8.94 3.13 -8.53
C ALA A 84 -8.97 3.15 -10.06
N THR A 85 -8.54 2.06 -10.67
CA THR A 85 -8.62 1.87 -12.12
C THR A 85 -9.91 1.18 -12.51
N GLY A 86 -10.43 1.51 -13.66
CA GLY A 86 -11.52 0.90 -14.44
C GLY A 86 -12.47 -0.02 -13.68
N GLY A 87 -12.24 -1.33 -13.77
CA GLY A 87 -13.12 -2.33 -13.16
C GLY A 87 -13.15 -2.32 -11.62
N THR A 88 -12.04 -1.96 -10.97
CA THR A 88 -12.00 -1.81 -9.51
C THR A 88 -12.82 -0.59 -9.07
N LEU A 89 -12.69 0.52 -9.80
CA LEU A 89 -13.49 1.72 -9.53
C LEU A 89 -14.99 1.43 -9.60
N ARG A 90 -15.42 0.74 -10.65
CA ARG A 90 -16.83 0.38 -10.83
C ARG A 90 -17.37 -0.42 -9.66
N LEU A 91 -16.62 -1.42 -9.20
CA LEU A 91 -16.98 -2.20 -8.02
C LEU A 91 -17.13 -1.32 -6.78
N LEU A 92 -16.16 -0.46 -6.50
CA LEU A 92 -16.20 0.41 -5.32
C LEU A 92 -17.38 1.38 -5.36
N GLN A 93 -17.71 1.92 -6.52
CA GLN A 93 -18.88 2.77 -6.72
C GLN A 93 -20.19 2.02 -6.50
N ASP A 94 -20.30 0.79 -7.00
CA ASP A 94 -21.48 -0.08 -6.81
C ASP A 94 -21.68 -0.43 -5.32
N GLU A 95 -20.61 -0.52 -4.55
CA GLU A 95 -20.63 -0.75 -3.10
C GLU A 95 -20.79 0.54 -2.27
N GLY A 96 -20.98 1.68 -2.92
CA GLY A 96 -21.18 2.97 -2.25
C GLY A 96 -19.91 3.54 -1.61
N ILE A 97 -18.72 3.08 -2.01
CA ILE A 97 -17.45 3.59 -1.51
C ILE A 97 -16.98 4.74 -2.39
N PRO A 98 -16.75 5.94 -1.83
CA PRO A 98 -16.25 7.06 -2.62
C PRO A 98 -14.86 6.78 -3.14
N ALA A 99 -14.71 6.78 -4.48
CA ALA A 99 -13.44 6.56 -5.15
C ALA A 99 -13.39 7.39 -6.44
N ALA A 100 -12.20 7.87 -6.79
CA ALA A 100 -11.96 8.59 -8.02
C ALA A 100 -11.19 7.74 -9.03
N LYS A 101 -11.38 8.03 -10.30
CA LYS A 101 -10.70 7.34 -11.40
C LYS A 101 -9.24 7.77 -11.51
N ILE A 102 -8.37 6.80 -11.75
CA ILE A 102 -7.02 7.03 -12.25
C ILE A 102 -6.74 6.08 -13.42
N ASN A 103 -6.01 6.56 -14.42
CA ASN A 103 -5.68 5.77 -15.60
C ASN A 103 -4.57 4.76 -15.31
N LYS A 104 -4.66 3.59 -15.96
CA LYS A 104 -3.52 2.68 -16.09
C LYS A 104 -2.49 3.28 -17.04
N VAL A 105 -1.25 2.79 -16.99
CA VAL A 105 -0.14 3.29 -17.83
C VAL A 105 -0.49 3.31 -19.32
N LEU A 106 -1.18 2.27 -19.81
CA LEU A 106 -1.56 2.15 -21.22
C LEU A 106 -2.84 2.90 -21.61
N GLU A 107 -3.54 3.49 -20.65
CA GLU A 107 -4.79 4.24 -20.90
C GLU A 107 -4.56 5.73 -21.17
N GLY A 108 -3.31 6.19 -21.08
CA GLY A 108 -2.93 7.58 -21.35
C GLY A 108 -2.62 8.37 -20.08
N ARG A 109 -2.03 9.56 -20.26
CA ARG A 109 -1.63 10.45 -19.16
C ARG A 109 -2.74 11.45 -18.80
N PRO A 110 -2.81 11.89 -17.53
CA PRO A 110 -2.01 11.38 -16.39
C PRO A 110 -2.43 9.96 -15.99
N HIS A 111 -1.48 9.14 -15.59
CA HIS A 111 -1.71 7.77 -15.12
C HIS A 111 -1.10 7.52 -13.74
N VAL A 112 -1.31 6.34 -13.18
CA VAL A 112 -0.90 6.01 -11.79
C VAL A 112 0.59 6.25 -11.54
N VAL A 113 1.47 5.98 -12.49
CA VAL A 113 2.91 6.21 -12.32
C VAL A 113 3.24 7.70 -12.21
N ASP A 114 2.53 8.56 -12.98
CA ASP A 114 2.70 10.00 -12.87
C ASP A 114 2.29 10.49 -11.47
N ALA A 115 1.17 10.00 -10.95
CA ALA A 115 0.68 10.35 -9.61
C ALA A 115 1.65 9.92 -8.50
N ILE A 116 2.22 8.72 -8.61
CA ILE A 116 3.23 8.22 -7.66
C ILE A 116 4.50 9.09 -7.71
N LYS A 117 5.01 9.38 -8.91
CA LYS A 117 6.20 10.22 -9.09
C LYS A 117 6.01 11.65 -8.60
N ASN A 118 4.80 12.16 -8.70
CA ASN A 118 4.44 13.50 -8.22
C ASN A 118 4.14 13.54 -6.71
N GLY A 119 4.18 12.42 -6.02
CA GLY A 119 3.86 12.35 -4.60
C GLY A 119 2.38 12.56 -4.27
N GLU A 120 1.49 12.27 -5.21
CA GLU A 120 0.03 12.37 -5.03
C GLU A 120 -0.58 11.12 -4.40
N ILE A 121 0.18 10.01 -4.40
CA ILE A 121 -0.14 8.71 -3.81
C ILE A 121 0.97 8.31 -2.86
#